data_e3051cfd0756e38bd65f7c6882a007a5
#
_entry.id   e3051cfd0756e38bd65f7c6882a007a5
#
_cell.length_a   1.000
_cell.length_b   1.000
_cell.length_c   1.000
_cell.angle_alpha   90.00
_cell.angle_beta   90.00
_cell.angle_gamma   90.00
#
_symmetry.space_group_name_H-M   'P 1'
#
loop_
_entity.id
_entity.type
_entity.pdbx_description
1 polymer ?
#
loop_
_entity_poly.entity_id
_entity_poly.type
_entity_poly.pdbx_seq_one_letter_code
_entity_poly.pdbx_strand_id
1 'polypeptide(L)'
;MSLTARFLVLGALAATVAGCSVAYQVEYYSHVGPAHVELSCGQSFQLFENPGHRLILVKPYPVSEAAYLACTAFSRDARNADLGARAMQAVERHFEKTKRPDCRGTGARAVGLGNVEVTYDCTPKPAAPKRT
;
A
#
# COMPACT_ATOMS: atom_id res chain seq x y z
N MET A 1 -7.60 -19.56 38.03
CA MET A 1 -6.99 -19.77 36.69
C MET A 1 -5.52 -19.34 36.77
N SER A 2 -4.62 -20.24 36.46
CA SER A 2 -3.18 -20.00 36.54
C SER A 2 -2.74 -18.93 35.51
N LEU A 3 -1.76 -18.10 35.85
CA LEU A 3 -1.21 -17.06 34.98
C LEU A 3 -0.73 -17.62 33.63
N THR A 4 -0.23 -18.85 33.64
CA THR A 4 0.23 -19.57 32.43
C THR A 4 -0.87 -19.86 31.43
N ALA A 5 -2.10 -20.11 31.86
CA ALA A 5 -3.23 -20.35 30.98
C ALA A 5 -3.66 -19.06 30.20
N ARG A 6 -3.49 -17.89 30.84
CA ARG A 6 -3.81 -16.60 30.22
C ARG A 6 -2.83 -16.22 29.09
N PHE A 7 -1.55 -16.54 29.26
CA PHE A 7 -0.54 -16.28 28.24
C PHE A 7 -0.70 -17.18 27.00
N LEU A 8 -1.10 -18.43 27.19
CA LEU A 8 -1.33 -19.36 26.09
C LEU A 8 -2.55 -18.96 25.23
N VAL A 9 -3.61 -18.45 25.84
CA VAL A 9 -4.81 -17.98 25.11
C VAL A 9 -4.52 -16.72 24.31
N LEU A 10 -3.74 -15.79 24.86
CA LEU A 10 -3.34 -14.56 24.16
C LEU A 10 -2.41 -14.85 22.97
N GLY A 11 -1.49 -15.81 23.12
CA GLY A 11 -0.60 -16.22 22.04
C GLY A 11 -1.34 -16.90 20.87
N ALA A 12 -2.35 -17.72 21.16
CA ALA A 12 -3.15 -18.40 20.15
C ALA A 12 -4.04 -17.43 19.36
N LEU A 13 -4.59 -16.40 20.01
CA LEU A 13 -5.39 -15.35 19.34
C LEU A 13 -4.54 -14.50 18.38
N ALA A 14 -3.33 -14.14 18.76
CA ALA A 14 -2.44 -13.36 17.90
C ALA A 14 -2.02 -14.14 16.64
N ALA A 15 -1.78 -15.44 16.75
CA ALA A 15 -1.42 -16.30 15.63
C ALA A 15 -2.57 -16.45 14.61
N THR A 16 -3.81 -16.48 15.06
CA THR A 16 -4.97 -16.62 14.16
C THR A 16 -5.21 -15.38 13.32
N VAL A 17 -5.02 -14.18 13.87
CA VAL A 17 -5.19 -12.92 13.12
C VAL A 17 -4.13 -12.75 12.03
N ALA A 18 -2.89 -13.10 12.31
CA ALA A 18 -1.81 -13.06 11.32
C ALA A 18 -2.05 -14.06 10.18
N GLY A 19 -2.55 -15.25 10.48
CA GLY A 19 -2.90 -16.28 9.50
C GLY A 19 -3.98 -15.83 8.52
N CYS A 20 -5.01 -15.14 8.98
CA CYS A 20 -6.07 -14.61 8.12
C CYS A 20 -5.56 -13.55 7.13
N SER A 21 -4.65 -12.68 7.57
CA SER A 21 -4.05 -11.65 6.69
C SER A 21 -3.19 -12.26 5.58
N VAL A 22 -2.43 -13.30 5.88
CA VAL A 22 -1.62 -14.01 4.89
C VAL A 22 -2.50 -14.73 3.89
N ALA A 23 -3.51 -15.47 4.36
CA ALA A 23 -4.45 -16.20 3.49
C ALA A 23 -5.17 -15.25 2.52
N TYR A 24 -5.66 -14.11 3.01
CA TYR A 24 -6.27 -13.08 2.18
C TYR A 24 -5.33 -12.59 1.08
N GLN A 25 -4.09 -12.23 1.43
CA GLN A 25 -3.14 -11.70 0.45
C GLN A 25 -2.75 -12.75 -0.60
N VAL A 26 -2.60 -14.01 -0.19
CA VAL A 26 -2.32 -15.11 -1.12
C VAL A 26 -3.49 -15.33 -2.07
N GLU A 27 -4.70 -15.37 -1.57
CA GLU A 27 -5.91 -15.58 -2.39
C GLU A 27 -6.07 -14.51 -3.46
N TYR A 28 -5.92 -13.24 -3.08
CA TYR A 28 -6.20 -12.11 -3.98
C TYR A 28 -5.03 -11.72 -4.88
N TYR A 29 -3.79 -12.01 -4.51
CA TYR A 29 -2.61 -11.43 -5.19
C TYR A 29 -1.53 -12.43 -5.61
N SER A 30 -1.64 -13.73 -5.29
CA SER A 30 -0.59 -14.71 -5.60
C SER A 30 -0.35 -14.93 -7.10
N HIS A 31 -1.34 -14.64 -7.92
CA HIS A 31 -1.31 -14.80 -9.37
C HIS A 31 -0.88 -13.53 -10.13
N VAL A 32 -0.56 -12.47 -9.40
CA VAL A 32 -0.21 -11.17 -9.98
C VAL A 32 1.28 -10.90 -9.81
N GLY A 33 1.95 -10.55 -10.90
CA GLY A 33 3.35 -10.11 -10.86
C GLY A 33 3.49 -8.70 -10.27
N PRO A 34 4.57 -8.43 -9.51
CA PRO A 34 4.78 -7.12 -8.91
C PRO A 34 5.23 -6.08 -9.94
N ALA A 35 4.70 -4.87 -9.83
CA ALA A 35 5.29 -3.67 -10.38
C ALA A 35 6.14 -2.98 -9.31
N HIS A 36 7.25 -2.37 -9.72
CA HIS A 36 8.13 -1.64 -8.81
C HIS A 36 8.00 -0.13 -9.02
N VAL A 37 7.80 0.58 -7.92
CA VAL A 37 7.67 2.04 -7.92
C VAL A 37 8.60 2.63 -6.88
N GLU A 38 9.33 3.66 -7.28
CA GLU A 38 10.17 4.45 -6.39
C GLU A 38 9.57 5.84 -6.21
N LEU A 39 9.52 6.29 -4.97
CA LEU A 39 9.17 7.64 -4.58
C LEU A 39 10.42 8.42 -4.17
N SER A 40 10.24 9.68 -3.79
CA SER A 40 11.30 10.49 -3.23
C SER A 40 11.94 9.84 -1.99
N CYS A 41 13.18 10.20 -1.70
CA CYS A 41 13.95 9.66 -0.58
C CYS A 41 14.26 8.15 -0.65
N GLY A 42 14.32 7.58 -1.85
CA GLY A 42 14.66 6.17 -2.04
C GLY A 42 13.60 5.19 -1.51
N GLN A 43 12.39 5.68 -1.24
CA GLN A 43 11.29 4.81 -0.87
C GLN A 43 10.86 3.98 -2.07
N SER A 44 10.86 2.68 -1.90
CA SER A 44 10.53 1.72 -2.93
C SER A 44 9.34 0.87 -2.51
N PHE A 45 8.46 0.58 -3.46
CA PHE A 45 7.24 -0.19 -3.21
C PHE A 45 7.08 -1.26 -4.29
N GLN A 46 6.58 -2.42 -3.87
CA GLN A 46 6.05 -3.43 -4.78
C GLN A 46 4.53 -3.31 -4.82
N LEU A 47 3.98 -3.21 -6.02
CA LEU A 47 2.55 -3.10 -6.26
C LEU A 47 2.05 -4.36 -6.96
N PHE A 48 1.02 -4.98 -6.39
CA PHE A 48 0.35 -6.14 -6.96
C PHE A 48 -1.07 -5.73 -7.33
N GLU A 49 -1.32 -5.48 -8.61
CA GLU A 49 -2.62 -5.02 -9.07
C GLU A 49 -3.57 -6.18 -9.34
N ASN A 50 -4.75 -6.14 -8.73
CA ASN A 50 -5.86 -7.04 -9.02
C ASN A 50 -6.97 -6.26 -9.73
N PRO A 51 -6.97 -6.21 -11.07
CA PRO A 51 -7.91 -5.38 -11.82
C PRO A 51 -9.36 -5.85 -11.72
N GLY A 52 -9.58 -7.14 -11.49
CA GLY A 52 -10.93 -7.70 -11.31
C GLY A 52 -11.66 -7.14 -10.09
N HIS A 53 -10.92 -6.73 -9.08
CA HIS A 53 -11.45 -6.15 -7.84
C HIS A 53 -11.14 -4.65 -7.69
N ARG A 54 -10.40 -4.06 -8.64
CA ARG A 54 -9.90 -2.68 -8.57
C ARG A 54 -9.11 -2.39 -7.30
N LEU A 55 -8.23 -3.32 -6.96
CA LEU A 55 -7.40 -3.29 -5.77
C LEU A 55 -5.91 -3.37 -6.16
N ILE A 56 -5.09 -2.67 -5.41
CA ILE A 56 -3.63 -2.77 -5.49
C ILE A 56 -3.09 -3.01 -4.09
N LEU A 57 -2.42 -4.15 -3.90
CA LEU A 57 -1.65 -4.39 -2.69
C LEU A 57 -0.30 -3.67 -2.81
N VAL A 58 -0.01 -2.79 -1.88
CA VAL A 58 1.23 -2.02 -1.81
C VAL A 58 2.07 -2.55 -0.67
N LYS A 59 3.24 -3.09 -1.02
CA LYS A 59 4.23 -3.62 -0.08
C LYS A 59 5.42 -2.68 -0.03
N PRO A 60 5.70 -2.03 1.10
CA PRO A 60 6.91 -1.23 1.25
C PRO A 60 8.14 -2.12 1.18
N TYR A 61 9.12 -1.68 0.41
CA TYR A 61 10.42 -2.32 0.37
C TYR A 61 11.31 -1.76 1.49
N PRO A 62 12.07 -2.59 2.20
CA PRO A 62 12.93 -2.09 3.26
C PRO A 62 14.00 -1.16 2.66
N VAL A 63 13.98 0.08 3.10
CA VAL A 63 15.03 1.07 2.81
C VAL A 63 15.95 1.14 4.02
N SER A 64 17.17 1.52 3.82
CA SER A 64 18.04 1.85 4.95
C SER A 64 17.41 3.03 5.71
N GLU A 65 17.07 2.80 6.96
CA GLU A 65 16.42 3.79 7.81
C GLU A 65 17.23 5.07 7.93
N ALA A 66 18.56 4.96 7.97
CA ALA A 66 19.46 6.08 8.01
C ALA A 66 19.37 6.97 6.76
N ALA A 67 19.31 6.37 5.57
CA ALA A 67 19.16 7.11 4.31
C ALA A 67 17.80 7.80 4.22
N TYR A 68 16.74 7.10 4.67
CA TYR A 68 15.40 7.66 4.73
C TYR A 68 15.32 8.87 5.69
N LEU A 69 15.82 8.73 6.90
CA LEU A 69 15.82 9.80 7.90
C LEU A 69 16.65 11.01 7.43
N ALA A 70 17.80 10.78 6.81
CA ALA A 70 18.62 11.87 6.27
C ALA A 70 17.89 12.66 5.18
N CYS A 71 17.20 11.97 4.28
CA CYS A 71 16.43 12.61 3.21
C CYS A 71 15.19 13.33 3.74
N THR A 72 14.42 12.71 4.64
CA THR A 72 13.19 13.29 5.19
C THR A 72 13.43 14.44 6.14
N ALA A 73 14.65 14.61 6.67
CA ALA A 73 15.01 15.75 7.48
C ALA A 73 14.82 17.09 6.71
N PHE A 74 14.97 17.05 5.39
CA PHE A 74 14.85 18.22 4.51
C PHE A 74 13.51 18.32 3.77
N SER A 75 12.63 17.34 3.87
CA SER A 75 11.33 17.31 3.20
C SER A 75 10.19 17.22 4.21
N ARG A 76 9.39 18.29 4.33
CA ARG A 76 8.21 18.30 5.21
C ARG A 76 7.16 17.28 4.79
N ASP A 77 6.92 17.17 3.49
CA ASP A 77 5.86 16.30 2.94
C ASP A 77 6.19 14.83 3.19
N ALA A 78 7.45 14.44 3.03
CA ALA A 78 7.89 13.07 3.32
C ALA A 78 7.81 12.72 4.81
N ARG A 79 8.02 13.67 5.72
CA ARG A 79 7.94 13.46 7.18
C ARG A 79 6.51 13.24 7.67
N ASN A 80 5.54 13.91 7.05
CA ASN A 80 4.15 13.92 7.51
C ASN A 80 3.28 12.88 6.80
N ALA A 81 3.78 12.26 5.74
CA ALA A 81 3.05 11.22 5.02
C ALA A 81 3.10 9.90 5.79
N ASP A 82 1.95 9.43 6.26
CA ASP A 82 1.79 8.08 6.80
C ASP A 82 1.93 7.02 5.69
N LEU A 83 1.94 5.75 6.07
CA LEU A 83 2.08 4.65 5.12
C LEU A 83 0.95 4.61 4.08
N GLY A 84 -0.28 4.94 4.49
CA GLY A 84 -1.43 5.01 3.59
C GLY A 84 -1.26 6.09 2.52
N ALA A 85 -0.85 7.30 2.92
CA ALA A 85 -0.58 8.38 1.99
C ALA A 85 0.56 8.06 1.02
N ARG A 86 1.62 7.42 1.49
CA ARG A 86 2.74 6.98 0.64
C ARG A 86 2.32 5.87 -0.33
N ALA A 87 1.48 4.94 0.10
CA ALA A 87 0.92 3.90 -0.75
C ALA A 87 0.06 4.51 -1.88
N MET A 88 -0.76 5.52 -1.57
CA MET A 88 -1.53 6.27 -2.56
C MET A 88 -0.61 6.96 -3.58
N GLN A 89 0.45 7.62 -3.15
CA GLN A 89 1.43 8.23 -4.06
C GLN A 89 2.12 7.19 -4.96
N ALA A 90 2.44 6.01 -4.43
CA ALA A 90 3.03 4.93 -5.21
C ALA A 90 2.06 4.43 -6.30
N VAL A 91 0.77 4.32 -5.98
CA VAL A 91 -0.27 3.94 -6.95
C VAL A 91 -0.44 5.00 -8.04
N GLU A 92 -0.48 6.29 -7.70
CA GLU A 92 -0.54 7.38 -8.68
C GLU A 92 0.69 7.34 -9.61
N ARG A 93 1.88 7.16 -9.07
CA ARG A 93 3.10 7.03 -9.86
C ARG A 93 3.07 5.79 -10.77
N HIS A 94 2.47 4.71 -10.33
CA HIS A 94 2.27 3.51 -11.15
C HIS A 94 1.36 3.80 -12.35
N PHE A 95 0.25 4.51 -12.14
CA PHE A 95 -0.65 4.89 -13.23
C PHE A 95 0.00 5.85 -14.23
N GLU A 96 0.81 6.80 -13.77
CA GLU A 96 1.62 7.66 -14.64
C GLU A 96 2.58 6.83 -15.51
N LYS A 97 3.34 5.90 -14.90
CA LYS A 97 4.29 5.04 -15.62
C LYS A 97 3.63 4.12 -16.63
N THR A 98 2.44 3.64 -16.32
CA THR A 98 1.67 2.73 -17.20
C THR A 98 0.76 3.48 -18.18
N LYS A 99 0.86 4.82 -18.24
CA LYS A 99 0.09 5.69 -19.14
C LYS A 99 -1.43 5.51 -18.98
N ARG A 100 -1.89 5.47 -17.74
CA ARG A 100 -3.30 5.34 -17.36
C ARG A 100 -3.77 6.59 -16.61
N PRO A 101 -3.86 7.76 -17.30
CA PRO A 101 -4.18 9.05 -16.67
C PRO A 101 -5.61 9.13 -16.10
N ASP A 102 -6.49 8.24 -16.55
CA ASP A 102 -7.88 8.17 -16.07
C ASP A 102 -8.02 7.35 -14.79
N CYS A 103 -6.94 6.66 -14.35
CA CYS A 103 -6.92 5.87 -13.14
C CYS A 103 -6.38 6.68 -11.96
N ARG A 104 -7.00 6.49 -10.79
CA ARG A 104 -6.57 7.13 -9.54
C ARG A 104 -6.90 6.26 -8.34
N GLY A 105 -6.09 6.34 -7.30
CA GLY A 105 -6.39 5.76 -6.00
C GLY A 105 -7.59 6.47 -5.35
N THR A 106 -8.49 5.72 -4.75
CA THR A 106 -9.70 6.25 -4.10
C THR A 106 -9.74 6.03 -2.59
N GLY A 107 -8.92 5.12 -2.08
CA GLY A 107 -8.81 4.86 -0.65
C GLY A 107 -7.67 3.91 -0.33
N ALA A 108 -7.18 3.96 0.89
CA ALA A 108 -6.11 3.10 1.37
C ALA A 108 -6.48 2.50 2.74
N ARG A 109 -6.21 1.21 2.92
CA ARG A 109 -6.42 0.52 4.21
C ARG A 109 -5.25 -0.41 4.53
N ALA A 110 -4.90 -0.53 5.79
CA ALA A 110 -3.94 -1.51 6.25
C ALA A 110 -4.56 -2.93 6.18
N VAL A 111 -3.80 -3.88 5.65
CA VAL A 111 -4.25 -5.28 5.48
C VAL A 111 -3.36 -6.29 6.22
N GLY A 112 -2.55 -5.83 7.15
CA GLY A 112 -1.62 -6.62 7.94
C GLY A 112 -0.24 -6.77 7.31
N LEU A 113 0.71 -7.28 8.09
CA LEU A 113 2.12 -7.47 7.69
C LEU A 113 2.82 -6.20 7.20
N GLY A 114 2.37 -5.02 7.62
CA GLY A 114 2.91 -3.73 7.15
C GLY A 114 2.53 -3.38 5.71
N ASN A 115 1.56 -4.07 5.12
CA ASN A 115 1.06 -3.84 3.78
C ASN A 115 -0.19 -2.95 3.78
N VAL A 116 -0.38 -2.22 2.69
CA VAL A 116 -1.55 -1.37 2.46
C VAL A 116 -2.26 -1.82 1.19
N GLU A 117 -3.56 -1.90 1.23
CA GLU A 117 -4.40 -2.13 0.05
C GLU A 117 -5.01 -0.80 -0.38
N VAL A 118 -4.86 -0.48 -1.64
CA VAL A 118 -5.42 0.73 -2.26
C VAL A 118 -6.53 0.33 -3.21
N THR A 119 -7.71 0.92 -3.01
CA THR A 119 -8.79 0.88 -3.99
C THR A 119 -8.55 1.94 -5.05
N TYR A 120 -8.92 1.65 -6.30
CA TYR A 120 -8.77 2.62 -7.39
C TYR A 120 -9.95 2.61 -8.34
N ASP A 121 -10.08 3.68 -9.10
CA ASP A 121 -11.06 3.82 -10.17
C ASP A 121 -10.42 4.40 -11.42
N CYS A 122 -10.89 3.95 -12.59
CA CYS A 122 -10.42 4.37 -13.91
C CYS A 122 -11.56 4.99 -14.72
N THR A 123 -12.24 5.96 -14.16
CA THR A 123 -13.30 6.70 -14.86
C THR A 123 -12.70 7.86 -15.62
N PRO A 124 -12.95 8.01 -16.94
CA PRO A 124 -12.51 9.17 -17.69
C PRO A 124 -12.97 10.46 -17.01
N LYS A 125 -12.05 11.39 -16.78
CA LYS A 125 -12.39 12.69 -16.22
C LYS A 125 -13.31 13.41 -17.21
N PRO A 126 -14.48 13.92 -16.79
CA PRO A 126 -15.33 14.71 -17.67
C PRO A 126 -14.53 15.83 -18.31
N ALA A 127 -14.64 15.98 -19.62
CA ALA A 127 -13.99 17.08 -20.31
C ALA A 127 -14.42 18.41 -19.65
N ALA A 128 -13.44 19.23 -19.29
CA ALA A 128 -13.74 20.55 -18.75
C ALA A 128 -14.65 21.31 -19.73
N PRO A 129 -15.72 21.97 -19.25
CA PRO A 129 -16.60 22.74 -20.13
C PRO A 129 -15.76 23.76 -20.87
N LYS A 130 -15.83 23.73 -22.21
CA LYS A 130 -15.18 24.74 -23.05
C LYS A 130 -15.76 26.09 -22.63
N ARG A 131 -14.94 26.96 -22.09
CA ARG A 131 -15.31 28.34 -21.86
C ARG A 131 -15.50 28.97 -23.25
N THR A 132 -16.74 29.21 -23.60
CA THR A 132 -17.13 30.09 -24.72
C THR A 132 -16.99 31.54 -24.33
#